data_f8e50bd7bbaecf8b0e7a57df1e689636
#
_entry.id   f8e50bd7bbaecf8b0e7a57df1e689636
#
_cell.length_a   1.000
_cell.length_b   1.000
_cell.length_c   1.000
_cell.angle_alpha   90.00
_cell.angle_beta   90.00
_cell.angle_gamma   90.00
#
_symmetry.space_group_name_H-M   'P 1'
#
loop_
_entity.id
_entity.type
_entity.pdbx_description
1 polymer ?
#
loop_
_entity_poly.entity_id
_entity_poly.type
_entity_poly.pdbx_seq_one_letter_code
_entity_poly.pdbx_strand_id
1 'polypeptide(L)'
;MYQTIFFDLDGTLTDSGPGITHSVAYALNKWNIKVGDYSVLNTFVGPPLAESFAKYYNFTPEQCQKSIEYYREYYVEKGMFENSVYPGIRELAAYLKDAGRKLVVATSKPEEFAVQIMEHFGLAQYFDRIAGASMDENRVEKADVLRYAIEAGGYDLSG
;
A
#
# COMPACT_ATOMS: atom_id res chain seq x y z
N MET A 1 20.58 -7.91 -17.77
CA MET A 1 19.94 -6.68 -17.22
C MET A 1 18.45 -6.94 -17.08
N TYR A 2 17.88 -6.68 -15.90
CA TYR A 2 16.48 -6.97 -15.64
C TYR A 2 15.54 -6.17 -16.54
N GLN A 3 14.52 -6.84 -17.08
CA GLN A 3 13.54 -6.23 -17.98
C GLN A 3 12.33 -5.67 -17.21
N THR A 4 11.95 -6.33 -16.13
CA THR A 4 10.80 -5.95 -15.30
C THR A 4 11.26 -5.63 -13.88
N ILE A 5 10.78 -4.52 -13.35
CA ILE A 5 11.10 -4.06 -11.99
C ILE A 5 9.81 -3.93 -11.20
N PHE A 6 9.77 -4.61 -10.06
CA PHE A 6 8.65 -4.55 -9.13
C PHE A 6 8.95 -3.56 -8.01
N PHE A 7 8.00 -2.69 -7.74
CA PHE A 7 8.08 -1.68 -6.69
C PHE A 7 6.99 -1.91 -5.66
N ASP A 8 7.35 -1.76 -4.39
CA ASP A 8 6.36 -1.54 -3.33
C ASP A 8 5.82 -0.11 -3.42
N LEU A 9 4.70 0.15 -2.81
CA LEU A 9 4.07 1.47 -2.80
C LEU A 9 4.38 2.21 -1.49
N ASP A 10 3.76 1.77 -0.39
CA ASP A 10 3.84 2.46 0.91
C ASP A 10 5.26 2.39 1.49
N GLY A 11 5.84 3.56 1.75
CA GLY A 11 7.20 3.65 2.28
C GLY A 11 8.30 3.44 1.23
N THR A 12 7.95 3.28 -0.04
CA THR A 12 8.89 3.09 -1.16
C THR A 12 8.69 4.13 -2.24
N LEU A 13 7.54 4.17 -2.88
CA LEU A 13 7.20 5.19 -3.89
C LEU A 13 6.64 6.45 -3.22
N THR A 14 5.84 6.26 -2.18
CA THR A 14 5.20 7.37 -1.46
C THR A 14 5.42 7.27 0.05
N ASP A 15 5.50 8.43 0.69
CA ASP A 15 5.46 8.57 2.14
C ASP A 15 4.00 8.66 2.59
N SER A 16 3.39 7.50 2.73
CA SER A 16 2.00 7.34 3.14
C SER A 16 1.82 7.29 4.66
N GLY A 17 2.90 7.41 5.42
CA GLY A 17 2.91 7.34 6.89
C GLY A 17 1.85 8.21 7.56
N PRO A 18 1.76 9.52 7.26
CA PRO A 18 0.77 10.40 7.89
C PRO A 18 -0.67 9.90 7.72
N GLY A 19 -1.07 9.56 6.50
CA GLY A 19 -2.44 9.10 6.23
C GLY A 19 -2.76 7.76 6.89
N ILE A 20 -1.82 6.82 6.86
CA ILE A 20 -1.98 5.50 7.48
C ILE A 20 -2.06 5.64 9.00
N THR A 21 -1.13 6.35 9.63
CA THR A 21 -1.11 6.50 11.09
C THR A 21 -2.34 7.24 11.62
N HIS A 22 -2.79 8.28 10.94
CA HIS A 22 -4.03 8.98 11.28
C HIS A 22 -5.25 8.06 11.19
N SER A 23 -5.32 7.24 10.15
CA SER A 23 -6.42 6.29 9.95
C SER A 23 -6.43 5.18 11.01
N VAL A 24 -5.25 4.68 11.40
CA VAL A 24 -5.11 3.71 12.49
C VAL A 24 -5.51 4.34 13.82
N ALA A 25 -5.05 5.56 14.11
CA ALA A 25 -5.42 6.27 15.34
C ALA A 25 -6.94 6.50 15.42
N TYR A 26 -7.57 6.85 14.31
CA TYR A 26 -9.03 6.96 14.20
C TYR A 26 -9.73 5.65 14.55
N ALA A 27 -9.27 4.53 13.98
CA ALA A 27 -9.82 3.21 14.27
C ALA A 27 -9.63 2.82 15.74
N LEU A 28 -8.44 3.04 16.30
CA LEU A 28 -8.15 2.75 17.70
C LEU A 28 -9.01 3.59 18.66
N ASN A 29 -9.28 4.83 18.31
CA ASN A 29 -10.14 5.71 19.12
C ASN A 29 -11.58 5.17 19.22
N LYS A 30 -12.07 4.45 18.21
CA LYS A 30 -13.38 3.76 18.27
C LYS A 30 -13.40 2.67 19.37
N TRP A 31 -12.25 2.14 19.73
CA TRP A 31 -12.06 1.18 20.82
C TRP A 31 -11.66 1.85 22.14
N ASN A 32 -11.76 3.18 22.23
CA ASN A 32 -11.31 3.98 23.37
C ASN A 32 -9.80 3.85 23.65
N ILE A 33 -9.03 3.52 22.63
CA ILE A 33 -7.56 3.48 22.71
C ILE A 33 -7.03 4.80 22.13
N LYS A 34 -6.44 5.62 23.00
CA LYS A 34 -5.86 6.91 22.58
C LYS A 34 -4.37 6.76 22.35
N VAL A 35 -3.89 7.32 21.25
CA VAL A 35 -2.48 7.32 20.87
C VAL A 35 -1.96 8.74 20.96
N GLY A 36 -0.99 8.96 21.84
CA GLY A 36 -0.38 10.29 22.05
C GLY A 36 0.68 10.62 21.01
N ASP A 37 1.49 9.63 20.62
CA ASP A 37 2.54 9.77 19.63
C ASP A 37 2.26 8.83 18.45
N TYR A 38 1.90 9.41 17.31
CA TYR A 38 1.53 8.65 16.12
C TYR A 38 2.71 7.90 15.49
N SER A 39 3.94 8.24 15.84
CA SER A 39 5.12 7.52 15.32
C SER A 39 5.14 6.04 15.73
N VAL A 40 4.51 5.68 16.87
CA VAL A 40 4.38 4.28 17.27
C VAL A 40 3.53 3.45 16.30
N LEU A 41 2.72 4.11 15.48
CA LEU A 41 1.87 3.48 14.48
C LEU A 41 2.56 3.30 13.12
N ASN A 42 3.82 3.72 12.97
CA ASN A 42 4.57 3.57 11.72
C ASN A 42 4.75 2.10 11.34
N THR A 43 4.65 1.18 12.31
CA THR A 43 4.66 -0.27 12.07
C THR A 43 3.49 -0.77 11.21
N PHE A 44 2.43 0.04 11.09
CA PHE A 44 1.30 -0.27 10.21
C PHE A 44 1.55 0.05 8.73
N VAL A 45 2.63 0.77 8.43
CA VAL A 45 2.96 1.15 7.05
C VAL A 45 3.58 -0.04 6.32
N GLY A 46 2.88 -0.59 5.35
CA GLY A 46 3.31 -1.69 4.51
C GLY A 46 2.61 -3.02 4.77
N PRO A 47 2.68 -3.61 5.98
CA PRO A 47 2.02 -4.90 6.26
C PRO A 47 0.49 -4.85 6.15
N PRO A 48 -0.18 -6.01 5.95
CA PRO A 48 -1.64 -6.07 6.01
C PRO A 48 -2.16 -5.56 7.37
N LEU A 49 -3.23 -4.77 7.34
CA LEU A 49 -3.78 -4.14 8.55
C LEU A 49 -4.23 -5.15 9.61
N ALA A 50 -4.91 -6.22 9.18
CA ALA A 50 -5.38 -7.25 10.12
C ALA A 50 -4.23 -7.86 10.91
N GLU A 51 -3.12 -8.17 10.24
CA GLU A 51 -1.91 -8.70 10.87
C GLU A 51 -1.36 -7.74 11.92
N SER A 52 -1.29 -6.45 11.58
CA SER A 52 -0.76 -5.44 12.49
C SER A 52 -1.67 -5.18 13.69
N PHE A 53 -2.99 -5.13 13.51
CA PHE A 53 -3.92 -5.01 14.62
C PHE A 53 -3.83 -6.21 15.58
N ALA A 54 -3.74 -7.42 15.03
CA ALA A 54 -3.57 -8.62 15.85
C ALA A 54 -2.25 -8.60 16.61
N LYS A 55 -1.16 -8.25 15.94
CA LYS A 55 0.20 -8.29 16.50
C LYS A 55 0.43 -7.25 17.58
N TYR A 56 0.00 -6.00 17.32
CA TYR A 56 0.34 -4.88 18.20
C TYR A 56 -0.73 -4.55 19.25
N TYR A 57 -1.99 -4.93 18.99
CA TYR A 57 -3.11 -4.64 19.88
C TYR A 57 -3.83 -5.90 20.37
N ASN A 58 -3.35 -7.08 19.97
CA ASN A 58 -3.91 -8.37 20.39
C ASN A 58 -5.40 -8.49 20.07
N PHE A 59 -5.83 -7.92 18.95
CA PHE A 59 -7.22 -7.97 18.53
C PHE A 59 -7.59 -9.35 17.98
N THR A 60 -8.81 -9.77 18.25
CA THR A 60 -9.39 -10.98 17.64
C THR A 60 -9.62 -10.76 16.15
N PRO A 61 -9.83 -11.83 15.34
CA PRO A 61 -10.17 -11.66 13.91
C PRO A 61 -11.35 -10.73 13.67
N GLU A 62 -12.40 -10.81 14.49
CA GLU A 62 -13.58 -9.94 14.38
C GLU A 62 -13.24 -8.48 14.71
N GLN A 63 -12.41 -8.26 15.74
CA GLN A 63 -11.94 -6.92 16.09
C GLN A 63 -11.04 -6.33 15.00
N CYS A 64 -10.17 -7.14 14.41
CA CYS A 64 -9.35 -6.71 13.26
C CYS A 64 -10.22 -6.27 12.09
N GLN A 65 -11.21 -7.07 11.74
CA GLN A 65 -12.14 -6.75 10.65
C GLN A 65 -12.88 -5.44 10.90
N LYS A 66 -13.40 -5.27 12.12
CA LYS A 66 -14.09 -4.03 12.52
C LYS A 66 -13.17 -2.83 12.53
N SER A 67 -11.92 -3.02 12.95
CA SER A 67 -10.91 -1.96 12.94
C SER A 67 -10.57 -1.51 11.53
N ILE A 68 -10.54 -2.45 10.56
CA ILE A 68 -10.33 -2.13 9.14
C ILE A 68 -11.50 -1.30 8.60
N GLU A 69 -12.74 -1.62 8.98
CA GLU A 69 -13.90 -0.80 8.61
C GLU A 69 -13.75 0.63 9.14
N TYR A 70 -13.42 0.79 10.42
CA TYR A 70 -13.18 2.11 11.02
C TYR A 70 -12.01 2.85 10.37
N TYR A 71 -10.92 2.14 10.09
CA TYR A 71 -9.77 2.70 9.37
C TYR A 71 -10.20 3.29 8.03
N ARG A 72 -11.00 2.56 7.27
CA ARG A 72 -11.48 2.99 5.94
C ARG A 72 -12.40 4.20 6.00
N GLU A 73 -13.13 4.42 7.08
CA GLU A 73 -13.94 5.62 7.26
C GLU A 73 -13.10 6.90 7.13
N TYR A 74 -11.95 6.92 7.77
CA TYR A 74 -11.04 8.08 7.70
C TYR A 74 -10.18 8.03 6.43
N TYR A 75 -9.67 6.86 6.10
CA TYR A 75 -8.71 6.67 5.01
C TYR A 75 -9.27 7.08 3.66
N VAL A 76 -10.49 6.67 3.33
CA VAL A 76 -11.11 6.96 2.03
C VAL A 76 -11.39 8.46 1.88
N GLU A 77 -11.79 9.13 2.95
CA GLU A 77 -12.10 10.56 2.90
C GLU A 77 -10.86 11.46 2.96
N LYS A 78 -9.87 11.09 3.74
CA LYS A 78 -8.72 11.98 4.05
C LYS A 78 -7.38 11.28 3.94
N GLY A 79 -7.22 10.16 4.65
CA GLY A 79 -5.93 9.53 4.86
C GLY A 79 -5.22 9.11 3.57
N MET A 80 -5.97 8.69 2.57
CA MET A 80 -5.42 8.24 1.28
C MET A 80 -4.52 9.30 0.65
N PHE A 81 -4.87 10.57 0.78
CA PHE A 81 -4.16 11.69 0.19
C PHE A 81 -3.35 12.52 1.19
N GLU A 82 -3.31 12.14 2.46
CA GLU A 82 -2.31 12.61 3.42
C GLU A 82 -0.99 11.88 3.17
N ASN A 83 -0.41 12.13 2.02
CA ASN A 83 0.60 11.31 1.37
C ASN A 83 1.46 12.20 0.45
N SER A 84 2.66 11.75 0.12
CA SER A 84 3.54 12.47 -0.80
C SER A 84 4.47 11.51 -1.53
N VAL A 85 4.89 11.89 -2.73
CA VAL A 85 5.86 11.11 -3.51
C VAL A 85 7.26 11.40 -2.96
N TYR A 86 8.06 10.37 -2.73
CA TYR A 86 9.46 10.58 -2.33
C TYR A 86 10.25 11.31 -3.41
N PRO A 87 11.19 12.19 -3.02
CA PRO A 87 12.06 12.87 -3.97
C PRO A 87 12.80 11.88 -4.88
N GLY A 88 12.86 12.19 -6.17
CA GLY A 88 13.56 11.37 -7.17
C GLY A 88 12.75 10.21 -7.77
N ILE A 89 11.60 9.88 -7.22
CA ILE A 89 10.78 8.75 -7.72
C ILE A 89 10.26 9.00 -9.13
N ARG A 90 9.76 10.20 -9.42
CA ARG A 90 9.24 10.55 -10.76
C ARG A 90 10.34 10.44 -11.81
N GLU A 91 11.50 10.99 -11.50
CA GLU A 91 12.67 11.00 -12.38
C GLU A 91 13.17 9.58 -12.62
N LEU A 92 13.22 8.76 -11.58
CA LEU A 92 13.62 7.36 -11.68
C LEU A 92 12.65 6.56 -12.54
N ALA A 93 11.35 6.70 -12.31
CA ALA A 93 10.32 6.00 -13.07
C ALA A 93 10.37 6.39 -14.56
N ALA A 94 10.50 7.68 -14.86
CA ALA A 94 10.64 8.18 -16.22
C ALA A 94 11.90 7.61 -16.89
N TYR A 95 13.03 7.66 -16.20
CA TYR A 95 14.30 7.13 -16.71
C TYR A 95 14.21 5.64 -17.04
N LEU A 96 13.65 4.84 -16.14
CA LEU A 96 13.53 3.39 -16.34
C LEU A 96 12.57 3.07 -17.51
N LYS A 97 11.49 3.82 -17.64
CA LYS A 97 10.55 3.66 -18.75
C LYS A 97 11.22 4.00 -20.09
N ASP A 98 11.95 5.12 -20.15
CA ASP A 98 12.69 5.52 -21.34
C ASP A 98 13.78 4.51 -21.72
N ALA A 99 14.35 3.82 -20.73
CA ALA A 99 15.30 2.73 -20.92
C ALA A 99 14.62 1.41 -21.35
N GLY A 100 13.32 1.42 -21.62
CA GLY A 100 12.57 0.24 -22.09
C GLY A 100 12.26 -0.78 -21.01
N ARG A 101 12.30 -0.38 -19.72
CA ARG A 101 11.97 -1.27 -18.59
C ARG A 101 10.45 -1.31 -18.37
N LYS A 102 9.97 -2.46 -17.96
CA LYS A 102 8.59 -2.61 -17.47
C LYS A 102 8.59 -2.35 -15.97
N LEU A 103 7.68 -1.49 -15.51
CA LEU A 103 7.54 -1.13 -14.11
C LEU A 103 6.19 -1.63 -13.60
N VAL A 104 6.23 -2.31 -12.47
CA VAL A 104 5.03 -2.90 -11.85
C VAL A 104 5.00 -2.53 -10.37
N VAL A 105 3.86 -2.06 -9.91
CA VAL A 105 3.61 -1.91 -8.46
C VAL A 105 3.05 -3.24 -7.95
N ALA A 106 3.59 -3.72 -6.83
CA ALA A 106 3.07 -4.86 -6.08
C ALA A 106 2.98 -4.46 -4.60
N THR A 107 1.78 -4.31 -4.09
CA THR A 107 1.52 -3.79 -2.74
C THR A 107 0.49 -4.63 -1.99
N SER A 108 0.64 -4.72 -0.66
CA SER A 108 -0.38 -5.31 0.21
C SER A 108 -1.58 -4.39 0.44
N LYS A 109 -1.50 -3.13 -0.02
CA LYS A 109 -2.64 -2.21 -0.03
C LYS A 109 -3.71 -2.70 -1.02
N PRO A 110 -5.01 -2.52 -0.73
CA PRO A 110 -6.06 -2.81 -1.70
C PRO A 110 -5.79 -2.12 -3.05
N GLU A 111 -5.91 -2.89 -4.13
CA GLU A 111 -5.56 -2.44 -5.47
C GLU A 111 -6.31 -1.17 -5.89
N GLU A 112 -7.60 -1.07 -5.53
CA GLU A 112 -8.40 0.12 -5.84
C GLU A 112 -7.82 1.39 -5.24
N PHE A 113 -7.29 1.31 -4.02
CA PHE A 113 -6.66 2.46 -3.36
C PHE A 113 -5.30 2.76 -3.98
N ALA A 114 -4.53 1.73 -4.29
CA ALA A 114 -3.22 1.89 -4.94
C ALA A 114 -3.37 2.60 -6.30
N VAL A 115 -4.34 2.20 -7.10
CA VAL A 115 -4.61 2.84 -8.40
C VAL A 115 -4.97 4.31 -8.22
N GLN A 116 -5.87 4.64 -7.29
CA GLN A 116 -6.26 6.02 -7.03
C GLN A 116 -5.08 6.90 -6.60
N ILE A 117 -4.21 6.37 -5.74
CA ILE A 117 -3.00 7.09 -5.29
C ILE A 117 -2.05 7.33 -6.45
N MET A 118 -1.77 6.30 -7.24
CA MET A 118 -0.86 6.40 -8.39
C MET A 118 -1.38 7.38 -9.45
N GLU A 119 -2.68 7.39 -9.70
CA GLU A 119 -3.31 8.35 -10.61
C GLU A 119 -3.26 9.76 -10.04
N HIS A 120 -3.59 9.94 -8.76
CA HIS A 120 -3.59 11.24 -8.10
C HIS A 120 -2.22 11.93 -8.19
N PHE A 121 -1.14 11.18 -8.00
CA PHE A 121 0.22 11.73 -8.07
C PHE A 121 0.81 11.74 -9.49
N GLY A 122 0.06 11.30 -10.50
CA GLY A 122 0.54 11.25 -11.87
C GLY A 122 1.64 10.23 -12.11
N LEU A 123 1.74 9.21 -11.26
CA LEU A 123 2.74 8.14 -11.39
C LEU A 123 2.25 6.97 -12.25
N ALA A 124 0.94 6.78 -12.38
CA ALA A 124 0.36 5.66 -13.11
C ALA A 124 0.86 5.56 -14.56
N GLN A 125 1.14 6.69 -15.19
CA GLN A 125 1.63 6.76 -16.57
C GLN A 125 2.98 6.05 -16.79
N TYR A 126 3.79 5.87 -15.74
CA TYR A 126 5.10 5.22 -15.84
C TYR A 126 5.04 3.72 -15.60
N PHE A 127 3.94 3.18 -15.11
CA PHE A 127 3.82 1.80 -14.69
C PHE A 127 2.94 1.00 -15.63
N ASP A 128 3.42 -0.19 -16.00
CA ASP A 128 2.70 -1.11 -16.88
C ASP A 128 1.54 -1.79 -16.16
N ARG A 129 1.67 -1.97 -14.83
CA ARG A 129 0.64 -2.58 -13.99
C ARG A 129 0.74 -2.09 -12.55
N ILE A 130 -0.41 -1.97 -11.91
CA ILE A 130 -0.54 -1.70 -10.48
C ILE A 130 -1.30 -2.86 -9.89
N ALA A 131 -0.62 -3.73 -9.15
CA ALA A 131 -1.17 -4.91 -8.50
C ALA A 131 -1.24 -4.68 -6.98
N GLY A 132 -2.38 -4.92 -6.40
CA GLY A 132 -2.61 -4.77 -4.98
C GLY A 132 -3.40 -5.93 -4.40
N ALA A 133 -3.70 -5.84 -3.10
CA ALA A 133 -4.53 -6.80 -2.41
C ALA A 133 -5.97 -6.74 -2.93
N SER A 134 -6.69 -7.85 -2.80
CA SER A 134 -8.13 -7.87 -3.05
C SER A 134 -8.88 -7.25 -1.87
N MET A 135 -10.02 -6.63 -2.14
CA MET A 135 -10.86 -6.02 -1.09
C MET A 135 -11.48 -7.06 -0.15
N ASP A 136 -11.63 -8.30 -0.61
CA ASP A 136 -12.16 -9.43 0.16
C ASP A 136 -11.09 -10.14 1.01
N GLU A 137 -9.87 -9.62 1.03
CA GLU A 137 -8.73 -10.13 1.78
C GLU A 137 -8.21 -11.52 1.36
N ASN A 138 -8.65 -12.05 0.21
CA ASN A 138 -8.15 -13.32 -0.32
C ASN A 138 -6.72 -13.22 -0.90
N ARG A 139 -6.29 -12.00 -1.21
CA ARG A 139 -4.96 -11.70 -1.75
C ARG A 139 -4.41 -10.48 -1.01
N VAL A 140 -3.81 -10.68 0.18
CA VAL A 140 -3.26 -9.57 0.99
C VAL A 140 -1.77 -9.73 1.25
N GLU A 141 -1.26 -10.97 1.28
CA GLU A 141 0.15 -11.22 1.50
C GLU A 141 0.98 -10.76 0.29
N LYS A 142 2.16 -10.18 0.56
CA LYS A 142 3.04 -9.66 -0.50
C LYS A 142 3.37 -10.74 -1.54
N ALA A 143 3.61 -11.98 -1.11
CA ALA A 143 3.92 -13.08 -2.01
C ALA A 143 2.75 -13.41 -2.96
N ASP A 144 1.52 -13.36 -2.46
CA ASP A 144 0.31 -13.62 -3.25
C ASP A 144 0.07 -12.49 -4.25
N VAL A 145 0.29 -11.25 -3.85
CA VAL A 145 0.19 -10.09 -4.74
C VAL A 145 1.24 -10.15 -5.84
N LEU A 146 2.48 -10.49 -5.51
CA LEU A 146 3.56 -10.67 -6.48
C LEU A 146 3.23 -11.77 -7.49
N ARG A 147 2.76 -12.92 -7.01
CA ARG A 147 2.36 -14.04 -7.86
C ARG A 147 1.23 -13.62 -8.80
N TYR A 148 0.22 -12.95 -8.28
CA TYR A 148 -0.88 -12.38 -9.10
C TYR A 148 -0.36 -11.42 -10.17
N ALA A 149 0.54 -10.50 -9.81
CA ALA A 149 1.10 -9.53 -10.75
C ALA A 149 1.89 -10.22 -11.88
N ILE A 150 2.67 -11.23 -11.55
CA ILE A 150 3.47 -12.00 -12.51
C ILE A 150 2.54 -12.76 -13.48
N GLU A 151 1.57 -13.49 -12.95
CA GLU A 151 0.63 -14.29 -13.76
C GLU A 151 -0.23 -13.40 -14.66
N ALA A 152 -0.80 -12.34 -14.13
CA ALA A 152 -1.66 -11.43 -14.87
C ALA A 152 -0.91 -10.62 -15.93
N GLY A 153 0.37 -10.30 -15.69
CA GLY A 153 1.20 -9.53 -16.59
C GLY A 153 1.94 -10.37 -17.63
N GLY A 154 2.04 -11.68 -17.43
CA GLY A 154 2.80 -12.57 -18.31
C GLY A 154 4.30 -12.22 -18.35
N TYR A 155 4.85 -11.76 -17.22
CA TYR A 155 6.25 -11.32 -17.16
C TYR A 155 7.21 -12.50 -17.13
N ASP A 156 8.29 -12.37 -17.90
CA ASP A 156 9.38 -13.35 -17.93
C ASP A 156 10.30 -13.13 -16.70
N LEU A 157 10.45 -14.17 -15.89
CA LEU A 157 11.31 -14.16 -14.70
C LEU A 157 12.71 -14.71 -14.97
N SER A 158 13.03 -15.08 -16.21
CA SER A 158 14.31 -15.70 -16.58
C SER A 158 15.43 -14.69 -16.82
N GLY A 159 15.16 -13.40 -16.70
CA GLY A 159 16.08 -12.29 -16.98
C GLY A 159 16.93 -11.83 -15.82
#